data_9bdc4accb5af77ce9bb4130f54dc9ed4
#
_entry.id   9bdc4accb5af77ce9bb4130f54dc9ed4
#
_cell.length_a   1.000
_cell.length_b   1.000
_cell.length_c   1.000
_cell.angle_alpha   90.00
_cell.angle_beta   90.00
_cell.angle_gamma   90.00
#
_symmetry.space_group_name_H-M   'P 1'
#
loop_
_entity.id
_entity.type
_entity.pdbx_description
1 polymer ?
#
loop_
_entity_poly.entity_id
_entity_poly.type
_entity_poly.pdbx_seq_one_letter_code
_entity_poly.pdbx_strand_id
1 'polypeptide(L)'
;SLRRQRQMCIRDSFNIGLNENVIQLYKQAANVAQEQTTGFQQILAGIVHLLLGYTYSEHKQNSFINMNVLDQINTAKHLIAENYKTEITPKDIATKINMSYSCFRKVFKQYTGFSPSRYKEELRLQTSKELLANTTMTSQEIAFEVGFDTPYYFCILFKKRTGYSPLEYRNLAQGKHISNDLRHN
;
A
#
# COMPACT_ATOMS: atom_id res chain seq x y z
N SER A 1 -15.74 25.06 -9.72
CA SER A 1 -14.45 25.75 -9.79
C SER A 1 -13.75 25.84 -8.43
N LEU A 2 -14.44 26.21 -7.36
CA LEU A 2 -13.90 26.35 -5.98
C LEU A 2 -13.43 25.01 -5.33
N ARG A 3 -14.01 23.88 -5.70
CA ARG A 3 -13.57 22.57 -5.21
C ARG A 3 -12.21 22.15 -5.77
N ARG A 4 -11.88 22.52 -7.00
CA ARG A 4 -10.54 22.23 -7.59
C ARG A 4 -9.43 23.09 -6.98
N GLN A 5 -9.72 24.33 -6.60
CA GLN A 5 -8.74 25.20 -5.91
C GLN A 5 -8.42 24.69 -4.48
N ARG A 6 -9.42 24.17 -3.73
CA ARG A 6 -9.17 23.58 -2.40
C ARG A 6 -8.32 22.31 -2.45
N GLN A 7 -8.42 21.48 -3.50
CA GLN A 7 -7.55 20.30 -3.68
C GLN A 7 -6.11 20.68 -4.08
N MET A 8 -5.91 21.79 -4.80
CA MET A 8 -4.56 22.27 -5.12
C MET A 8 -3.83 22.83 -3.89
N CYS A 9 -4.52 23.58 -3.01
CA CYS A 9 -3.91 24.12 -1.78
C CYS A 9 -3.51 23.04 -0.76
N ILE A 10 -4.21 21.90 -0.71
CA ILE A 10 -3.90 20.80 0.23
C ILE A 10 -2.68 19.98 -0.24
N ARG A 11 -2.37 20.03 -1.54
CA ARG A 11 -1.27 19.24 -2.13
C ARG A 11 0.11 19.83 -1.85
N ASP A 12 0.18 21.13 -1.55
CA ASP A 12 1.41 21.88 -1.29
C ASP A 12 1.60 22.24 0.19
N SER A 13 0.75 21.70 1.09
CA SER A 13 0.91 21.89 2.53
C SER A 13 1.87 20.84 3.09
N PHE A 14 2.97 21.31 3.67
CA PHE A 14 3.91 20.47 4.42
C PHE A 14 3.44 20.38 5.87
N ASN A 15 3.22 19.16 6.34
CA ASN A 15 2.94 18.92 7.77
C ASN A 15 4.29 18.71 8.48
N ILE A 16 4.75 19.76 9.17
CA ILE A 16 5.99 19.74 9.97
C ILE A 16 5.71 19.36 11.44
N GLY A 17 4.50 18.93 11.77
CA GLY A 17 4.13 18.63 13.16
C GLY A 17 4.20 19.85 14.07
N LEU A 18 4.17 19.61 15.38
CA LEU A 18 4.39 20.63 16.43
C LEU A 18 5.91 20.79 16.64
N ASN A 19 6.56 21.66 15.84
CA ASN A 19 7.96 21.99 16.02
C ASN A 19 8.07 23.31 16.80
N GLU A 20 8.51 23.24 18.06
CA GLU A 20 8.63 24.37 18.97
C GLU A 20 9.50 25.49 18.37
N ASN A 21 10.61 25.14 17.69
CA ASN A 21 11.50 26.13 17.08
C ASN A 21 10.79 26.93 15.98
N VAL A 22 9.98 26.26 15.17
CA VAL A 22 9.20 26.90 14.09
C VAL A 22 8.16 27.84 14.69
N ILE A 23 7.48 27.43 15.78
CA ILE A 23 6.50 28.28 16.49
C ILE A 23 7.19 29.53 17.06
N GLN A 24 8.36 29.38 17.65
CA GLN A 24 9.11 30.51 18.21
C GLN A 24 9.57 31.48 17.11
N LEU A 25 10.04 30.98 15.97
CA LEU A 25 10.40 31.82 14.83
C LEU A 25 9.20 32.62 14.27
N TYR A 26 8.01 32.00 14.22
CA TYR A 26 6.80 32.74 13.83
C TYR A 26 6.44 33.85 14.83
N LYS A 27 6.53 33.59 16.13
CA LYS A 27 6.30 34.62 17.17
C LYS A 27 7.31 35.75 17.06
N GLN A 28 8.59 35.41 16.85
CA GLN A 28 9.64 36.40 16.67
C GLN A 28 9.42 37.26 15.40
N ALA A 29 9.04 36.63 14.28
CA ALA A 29 8.70 37.37 13.07
C ALA A 29 7.53 38.35 13.27
N ALA A 30 6.49 37.92 13.99
CA ALA A 30 5.34 38.79 14.29
C ALA A 30 5.75 40.01 15.12
N ASN A 31 6.56 39.82 16.16
CA ASN A 31 7.05 40.93 17.00
C ASN A 31 7.91 41.90 16.20
N VAL A 32 8.88 41.40 15.42
CA VAL A 32 9.74 42.24 14.56
C VAL A 32 8.93 43.03 13.54
N ALA A 33 7.89 42.43 12.97
CA ALA A 33 6.98 43.09 12.01
C ALA A 33 6.13 44.18 12.66
N GLN A 34 5.79 44.05 13.96
CA GLN A 34 5.05 45.05 14.71
C GLN A 34 5.92 46.23 15.14
N GLU A 35 7.13 45.95 15.62
CA GLU A 35 8.05 46.97 16.14
C GLU A 35 8.70 47.83 15.05
N GLN A 36 8.86 47.33 13.86
CA GLN A 36 9.45 48.01 12.68
C GLN A 36 10.74 48.80 12.97
N THR A 37 11.59 48.27 13.85
CA THR A 37 12.87 48.86 14.18
C THR A 37 13.80 48.92 12.96
N THR A 38 14.85 49.78 13.04
CA THR A 38 15.85 49.85 11.97
C THR A 38 16.41 48.47 11.64
N GLY A 39 16.34 48.04 10.38
CA GLY A 39 16.83 46.74 9.94
C GLY A 39 15.82 45.57 10.09
N PHE A 40 14.55 45.86 10.41
CA PHE A 40 13.53 44.81 10.59
C PHE A 40 13.34 43.94 9.36
N GLN A 41 13.50 44.48 8.13
CA GLN A 41 13.40 43.72 6.90
C GLN A 41 14.48 42.65 6.78
N GLN A 42 15.70 42.95 7.17
CA GLN A 42 16.83 42.02 7.17
C GLN A 42 16.63 40.92 8.20
N ILE A 43 16.10 41.27 9.39
CA ILE A 43 15.76 40.31 10.43
C ILE A 43 14.66 39.36 9.94
N LEU A 44 13.60 39.89 9.34
CA LEU A 44 12.52 39.08 8.76
C LEU A 44 13.04 38.15 7.66
N ALA A 45 13.92 38.64 6.78
CA ALA A 45 14.53 37.80 5.74
C ALA A 45 15.32 36.64 6.36
N GLY A 46 16.09 36.88 7.42
CA GLY A 46 16.80 35.84 8.17
C GLY A 46 15.87 34.79 8.78
N ILE A 47 14.77 35.23 9.40
CA ILE A 47 13.76 34.32 9.96
C ILE A 47 13.13 33.46 8.86
N VAL A 48 12.78 34.05 7.71
CA VAL A 48 12.23 33.30 6.56
C VAL A 48 13.23 32.24 6.07
N HIS A 49 14.52 32.54 5.98
CA HIS A 49 15.54 31.57 5.59
C HIS A 49 15.64 30.41 6.61
N LEU A 50 15.56 30.69 7.91
CA LEU A 50 15.53 29.66 8.95
C LEU A 50 14.30 28.77 8.84
N LEU A 51 13.11 29.35 8.63
CA LEU A 51 11.87 28.59 8.42
C LEU A 51 11.94 27.70 7.18
N LEU A 52 12.50 28.18 6.07
CA LEU A 52 12.73 27.36 4.88
C LEU A 52 13.73 26.23 5.14
N GLY A 53 14.79 26.50 5.92
CA GLY A 53 15.74 25.47 6.33
C GLY A 53 15.09 24.35 7.17
N TYR A 54 14.25 24.70 8.15
CA TYR A 54 13.51 23.72 8.94
C TYR A 54 12.54 22.90 8.08
N THR A 55 11.74 23.54 7.23
CA THR A 55 10.81 22.83 6.34
C THR A 55 11.53 21.89 5.38
N TYR A 56 12.64 22.31 4.81
CA TYR A 56 13.48 21.49 3.93
C TYR A 56 14.09 20.29 4.66
N SER A 57 14.61 20.50 5.87
CA SER A 57 15.19 19.44 6.71
C SER A 57 14.14 18.36 7.05
N GLU A 58 12.97 18.77 7.52
CA GLU A 58 11.86 17.85 7.83
C GLU A 58 11.37 17.08 6.59
N HIS A 59 11.24 17.77 5.44
CA HIS A 59 10.86 17.13 4.19
C HIS A 59 11.89 16.07 3.77
N LYS A 60 13.19 16.37 3.89
CA LYS A 60 14.25 15.43 3.54
C LYS A 60 14.29 14.24 4.50
N GLN A 61 14.12 14.47 5.81
CA GLN A 61 14.08 13.42 6.81
C GLN A 61 12.88 12.48 6.62
N ASN A 62 11.69 13.02 6.35
CA ASN A 62 10.50 12.24 6.01
C ASN A 62 10.67 11.47 4.69
N SER A 63 11.38 12.02 3.72
CA SER A 63 11.70 11.35 2.45
C SER A 63 12.60 10.12 2.67
N PHE A 64 13.62 10.21 3.52
CA PHE A 64 14.48 9.06 3.87
C PHE A 64 13.72 7.98 4.65
N ILE A 65 12.86 8.37 5.59
CA ILE A 65 12.01 7.42 6.33
C ILE A 65 11.07 6.70 5.35
N ASN A 66 10.47 7.41 4.40
CA ASN A 66 9.59 6.83 3.39
C ASN A 66 10.33 5.87 2.44
N MET A 67 11.59 6.16 2.06
CA MET A 67 12.40 5.25 1.25
C MET A 67 12.72 3.96 2.00
N ASN A 68 13.12 4.03 3.26
CA ASN A 68 13.38 2.84 4.07
C ASN A 68 12.10 1.98 4.23
N VAL A 69 10.97 2.61 4.50
CA VAL A 69 9.68 1.93 4.58
C VAL A 69 9.29 1.30 3.25
N LEU A 70 9.53 1.97 2.13
CA LEU A 70 9.27 1.43 0.79
C LEU A 70 10.11 0.18 0.51
N ASP A 71 11.39 0.19 0.87
CA ASP A 71 12.29 -0.97 0.72
C ASP A 71 11.83 -2.14 1.60
N GLN A 72 11.42 -1.87 2.84
CA GLN A 72 10.84 -2.87 3.73
C GLN A 72 9.56 -3.49 3.15
N ILE A 73 8.69 -2.69 2.56
CA ILE A 73 7.45 -3.18 1.91
C ILE A 73 7.77 -3.98 0.64
N ASN A 74 8.74 -3.55 -0.17
CA ASN A 74 9.18 -4.32 -1.32
C ASN A 74 9.79 -5.67 -0.90
N THR A 75 10.60 -5.70 0.13
CA THR A 75 11.12 -6.93 0.72
C THR A 75 9.98 -7.84 1.20
N ALA A 76 8.96 -7.28 1.86
CA ALA A 76 7.78 -8.05 2.29
C ALA A 76 7.02 -8.63 1.10
N LYS A 77 6.84 -7.89 0.01
CA LYS A 77 6.21 -8.39 -1.23
C LYS A 77 6.99 -9.57 -1.81
N HIS A 78 8.32 -9.47 -1.86
CA HIS A 78 9.20 -10.57 -2.30
C HIS A 78 9.03 -11.80 -1.41
N LEU A 79 9.13 -11.63 -0.09
CA LEU A 79 8.94 -12.73 0.86
C LEU A 79 7.58 -13.42 0.71
N ILE A 80 6.50 -12.66 0.47
CA ILE A 80 5.19 -13.23 0.21
C ILE A 80 5.18 -13.99 -1.13
N ALA A 81 5.77 -13.41 -2.18
CA ALA A 81 5.78 -14.01 -3.51
C ALA A 81 6.61 -15.31 -3.58
N GLU A 82 7.71 -15.40 -2.83
CA GLU A 82 8.50 -16.62 -2.73
C GLU A 82 7.83 -17.70 -1.88
N ASN A 83 7.02 -17.30 -0.92
CA ASN A 83 6.46 -18.19 0.10
C ASN A 83 4.92 -18.25 0.07
N TYR A 84 4.25 -17.87 -1.01
CA TYR A 84 2.78 -17.84 -1.04
C TYR A 84 2.15 -19.23 -0.94
N LYS A 85 2.86 -20.28 -1.33
CA LYS A 85 2.44 -21.69 -1.20
C LYS A 85 2.54 -22.21 0.23
N THR A 86 3.40 -21.62 1.05
CA THR A 86 3.71 -22.09 2.42
C THR A 86 2.87 -21.35 3.46
N GLU A 87 2.97 -21.81 4.72
CA GLU A 87 2.23 -21.22 5.86
C GLU A 87 2.91 -20.01 6.49
N ILE A 88 3.82 -19.32 5.78
CA ILE A 88 4.41 -18.10 6.33
C ILE A 88 3.32 -17.10 6.76
N THR A 89 3.37 -16.70 8.02
CA THR A 89 2.38 -15.78 8.57
C THR A 89 2.77 -14.31 8.34
N PRO A 90 1.80 -13.39 8.30
CA PRO A 90 2.13 -11.97 8.24
C PRO A 90 2.95 -11.44 9.43
N LYS A 91 2.89 -12.14 10.59
CA LYS A 91 3.72 -11.81 11.75
C LYS A 91 5.20 -12.15 11.51
N ASP A 92 5.45 -13.31 10.90
CA ASP A 92 6.82 -13.75 10.57
C ASP A 92 7.46 -12.77 9.57
N ILE A 93 6.67 -12.32 8.58
CA ILE A 93 7.12 -11.32 7.61
C ILE A 93 7.45 -10.00 8.30
N ALA A 94 6.57 -9.52 9.18
CA ALA A 94 6.81 -8.28 9.93
C ALA A 94 8.12 -8.34 10.74
N THR A 95 8.38 -9.48 11.38
CA THR A 95 9.64 -9.72 12.10
C THR A 95 10.85 -9.68 11.17
N LYS A 96 10.77 -10.34 10.01
CA LYS A 96 11.87 -10.39 9.02
C LYS A 96 12.22 -9.01 8.44
N ILE A 97 11.26 -8.11 8.34
CA ILE A 97 11.47 -6.74 7.84
C ILE A 97 11.68 -5.71 8.98
N ASN A 98 11.88 -6.17 10.21
CA ASN A 98 12.07 -5.32 11.39
C ASN A 98 10.94 -4.30 11.62
N MET A 99 9.69 -4.72 11.42
CA MET A 99 8.50 -3.92 11.69
C MET A 99 7.61 -4.56 12.75
N SER A 100 6.92 -3.74 13.56
CA SER A 100 5.82 -4.25 14.36
C SER A 100 4.68 -4.71 13.45
N TYR A 101 3.98 -5.79 13.80
CA TYR A 101 2.90 -6.34 12.99
C TYR A 101 1.79 -5.34 12.67
N SER A 102 1.42 -4.50 13.64
CA SER A 102 0.39 -3.47 13.46
C SER A 102 0.82 -2.39 12.46
N CYS A 103 2.07 -1.93 12.54
CA CYS A 103 2.65 -0.98 11.60
C CYS A 103 2.75 -1.60 10.21
N PHE A 104 3.32 -2.80 10.10
CA PHE A 104 3.43 -3.53 8.83
C PHE A 104 2.07 -3.66 8.12
N ARG A 105 1.04 -4.13 8.83
CA ARG A 105 -0.29 -4.32 8.26
C ARG A 105 -0.89 -3.03 7.71
N LYS A 106 -0.73 -1.92 8.45
CA LYS A 106 -1.24 -0.59 8.05
C LYS A 106 -0.51 -0.07 6.82
N VAL A 107 0.81 -0.07 6.89
CA VAL A 107 1.67 0.47 5.84
C VAL A 107 1.59 -0.38 4.57
N PHE A 108 1.66 -1.70 4.68
CA PHE A 108 1.52 -2.63 3.56
C PHE A 108 0.20 -2.41 2.80
N LYS A 109 -0.92 -2.25 3.53
CA LYS A 109 -2.22 -1.94 2.92
C LYS A 109 -2.23 -0.58 2.22
N GLN A 110 -1.57 0.42 2.80
CA GLN A 110 -1.47 1.75 2.21
C GLN A 110 -0.71 1.73 0.87
N TYR A 111 0.38 0.95 0.79
CA TYR A 111 1.23 0.88 -0.41
C TYR A 111 0.70 -0.09 -1.48
N THR A 112 0.07 -1.20 -1.08
CA THR A 112 -0.36 -2.26 -2.02
C THR A 112 -1.86 -2.28 -2.30
N GLY A 113 -2.67 -1.56 -1.50
CA GLY A 113 -4.12 -1.62 -1.53
C GLY A 113 -4.71 -2.83 -0.80
N PHE A 114 -3.89 -3.83 -0.43
CA PHE A 114 -4.33 -5.08 0.20
C PHE A 114 -3.68 -5.30 1.56
N SER A 115 -4.38 -5.99 2.46
CA SER A 115 -3.70 -6.53 3.64
C SER A 115 -2.70 -7.63 3.23
N PRO A 116 -1.63 -7.91 4.02
CA PRO A 116 -0.65 -8.94 3.67
C PRO A 116 -1.26 -10.32 3.38
N SER A 117 -2.24 -10.76 4.20
CA SER A 117 -2.95 -12.02 3.96
C SER A 117 -3.74 -12.00 2.65
N ARG A 118 -4.44 -10.91 2.37
CA ARG A 118 -5.19 -10.77 1.12
C ARG A 118 -4.27 -10.71 -0.10
N TYR A 119 -3.12 -10.06 0.02
CA TYR A 119 -2.12 -10.03 -1.04
C TYR A 119 -1.60 -11.44 -1.37
N LYS A 120 -1.35 -12.28 -0.35
CA LYS A 120 -1.01 -13.69 -0.51
C LYS A 120 -2.12 -14.48 -1.22
N GLU A 121 -3.39 -14.27 -0.84
CA GLU A 121 -4.54 -14.90 -1.51
C GLU A 121 -4.64 -14.49 -2.99
N GLU A 122 -4.44 -13.21 -3.31
CA GLU A 122 -4.48 -12.74 -4.71
C GLU A 122 -3.37 -13.36 -5.56
N LEU A 123 -2.16 -13.56 -5.01
CA LEU A 123 -1.09 -14.29 -5.71
C LEU A 123 -1.48 -15.75 -5.98
N ARG A 124 -2.05 -16.46 -4.99
CA ARG A 124 -2.55 -17.82 -5.15
C ARG A 124 -3.62 -17.91 -6.25
N LEU A 125 -4.55 -16.95 -6.25
CA LEU A 125 -5.60 -16.88 -7.25
C LEU A 125 -5.06 -16.56 -8.65
N GLN A 126 -4.09 -15.68 -8.75
CA GLN A 126 -3.47 -15.35 -10.04
C GLN A 126 -2.76 -16.58 -10.65
N THR A 127 -1.94 -17.28 -9.84
CA THR A 127 -1.31 -18.54 -10.30
C THR A 127 -2.35 -19.60 -10.64
N SER A 128 -3.47 -19.68 -9.87
CA SER A 128 -4.55 -20.62 -10.18
C SER A 128 -5.19 -20.35 -11.55
N LYS A 129 -5.37 -19.09 -11.92
CA LYS A 129 -5.90 -18.72 -13.26
C LYS A 129 -4.97 -19.19 -14.38
N GLU A 130 -3.67 -19.04 -14.20
CA GLU A 130 -2.67 -19.48 -15.15
C GLU A 130 -2.66 -21.01 -15.28
N LEU A 131 -2.72 -21.74 -14.16
CA LEU A 131 -2.79 -23.21 -14.17
C LEU A 131 -4.10 -23.72 -14.79
N LEU A 132 -5.23 -23.07 -14.50
CA LEU A 132 -6.51 -23.43 -15.10
C LEU A 132 -6.53 -23.24 -16.62
N ALA A 133 -5.91 -22.19 -17.12
CA ALA A 133 -5.86 -21.87 -18.54
C ALA A 133 -4.89 -22.81 -19.30
N ASN A 134 -3.73 -23.13 -18.71
CA ASN A 134 -2.60 -23.71 -19.42
C ASN A 134 -2.34 -25.20 -19.10
N THR A 135 -3.06 -25.80 -18.14
CA THR A 135 -2.85 -27.19 -17.73
C THR A 135 -4.15 -27.99 -17.70
N THR A 136 -4.00 -29.31 -17.62
CA THR A 136 -5.09 -30.26 -17.44
C THR A 136 -5.34 -30.63 -15.97
N MET A 137 -4.61 -30.03 -15.01
CA MET A 137 -4.76 -30.26 -13.58
C MET A 137 -6.20 -30.03 -13.14
N THR A 138 -6.71 -30.87 -12.27
CA THR A 138 -8.04 -30.68 -11.68
C THR A 138 -8.08 -29.45 -10.76
N SER A 139 -9.25 -28.92 -10.47
CA SER A 139 -9.40 -27.81 -9.52
C SER A 139 -8.88 -28.17 -8.11
N GLN A 140 -8.97 -29.45 -7.74
CA GLN A 140 -8.45 -29.96 -6.47
C GLN A 140 -6.92 -29.94 -6.44
N GLU A 141 -6.27 -30.45 -7.47
CA GLU A 141 -4.81 -30.42 -7.60
C GLU A 141 -4.28 -29.00 -7.61
N ILE A 142 -4.92 -28.11 -8.35
CA ILE A 142 -4.56 -26.69 -8.39
C ILE A 142 -4.69 -26.05 -7.01
N ALA A 143 -5.78 -26.34 -6.25
CA ALA A 143 -5.94 -25.79 -4.91
C ALA A 143 -4.74 -26.13 -4.00
N PHE A 144 -4.34 -27.38 -3.99
CA PHE A 144 -3.17 -27.81 -3.20
C PHE A 144 -1.85 -27.26 -3.76
N GLU A 145 -1.67 -27.27 -5.07
CA GLU A 145 -0.46 -26.74 -5.72
C GLU A 145 -0.19 -25.27 -5.39
N VAL A 146 -1.24 -24.44 -5.29
CA VAL A 146 -1.09 -23.04 -4.93
C VAL A 146 -1.14 -22.78 -3.41
N GLY A 147 -1.29 -23.81 -2.60
CA GLY A 147 -1.18 -23.77 -1.15
C GLY A 147 -2.49 -23.51 -0.40
N PHE A 148 -3.65 -23.80 -0.97
CA PHE A 148 -4.91 -23.81 -0.20
C PHE A 148 -5.05 -25.12 0.58
N ASP A 149 -5.46 -25.02 1.83
CA ASP A 149 -5.64 -26.19 2.72
C ASP A 149 -6.81 -27.07 2.29
N THR A 150 -7.85 -26.47 1.71
CA THR A 150 -9.03 -27.20 1.24
C THR A 150 -9.46 -26.72 -0.16
N PRO A 151 -9.74 -27.67 -1.08
CA PRO A 151 -10.30 -27.35 -2.40
C PRO A 151 -11.65 -26.65 -2.33
N TYR A 152 -12.44 -26.93 -1.31
CA TYR A 152 -13.74 -26.30 -1.09
C TYR A 152 -13.59 -24.77 -0.87
N TYR A 153 -12.69 -24.37 0.04
CA TYR A 153 -12.42 -22.95 0.29
C TYR A 153 -11.87 -22.26 -0.95
N PHE A 154 -10.96 -22.92 -1.67
CA PHE A 154 -10.45 -22.43 -2.94
C PHE A 154 -11.58 -22.14 -3.95
N CYS A 155 -12.50 -23.07 -4.20
CA CYS A 155 -13.59 -22.90 -5.15
C CYS A 155 -14.51 -21.73 -4.78
N ILE A 156 -14.86 -21.58 -3.49
CA ILE A 156 -15.67 -20.46 -3.00
C ILE A 156 -14.94 -19.13 -3.21
N LEU A 157 -13.68 -19.06 -2.78
CA LEU A 157 -12.89 -17.84 -2.89
C LEU A 157 -12.66 -17.47 -4.36
N PHE A 158 -12.34 -18.43 -5.21
CA PHE A 158 -12.13 -18.23 -6.64
C PHE A 158 -13.39 -17.68 -7.31
N LYS A 159 -14.56 -18.30 -7.06
CA LYS A 159 -15.84 -17.81 -7.61
C LYS A 159 -16.18 -16.42 -7.08
N LYS A 160 -15.96 -16.16 -5.79
CA LYS A 160 -16.19 -14.84 -5.19
C LYS A 160 -15.33 -13.74 -5.82
N ARG A 161 -14.09 -14.05 -6.24
CA ARG A 161 -13.14 -13.09 -6.79
C ARG A 161 -13.23 -12.92 -8.30
N THR A 162 -13.56 -13.98 -9.02
CA THR A 162 -13.55 -13.97 -10.49
C THR A 162 -14.97 -13.91 -11.10
N GLY A 163 -16.00 -14.21 -10.31
CA GLY A 163 -17.37 -14.38 -10.79
C GLY A 163 -17.68 -15.78 -11.34
N TYR A 164 -16.65 -16.60 -11.56
CA TYR A 164 -16.75 -17.93 -12.17
C TYR A 164 -16.21 -19.00 -11.24
N SER A 165 -16.79 -20.20 -11.28
CA SER A 165 -16.14 -21.37 -10.68
C SER A 165 -14.82 -21.69 -11.42
N PRO A 166 -13.88 -22.44 -10.81
CA PRO A 166 -12.64 -22.83 -11.49
C PRO A 166 -12.88 -23.56 -12.82
N LEU A 167 -13.90 -24.42 -12.87
CA LEU A 167 -14.25 -25.16 -14.10
C LEU A 167 -14.83 -24.24 -15.18
N GLU A 168 -15.75 -23.35 -14.83
CA GLU A 168 -16.28 -22.35 -15.75
C GLU A 168 -15.18 -21.44 -16.29
N TYR A 169 -14.27 -20.99 -15.41
CA TYR A 169 -13.12 -20.17 -15.80
C TYR A 169 -12.20 -20.90 -16.80
N ARG A 170 -11.93 -22.19 -16.57
CA ARG A 170 -11.15 -23.02 -17.52
C ARG A 170 -11.80 -23.07 -18.88
N ASN A 171 -13.10 -23.37 -18.93
CA ASN A 171 -13.83 -23.46 -20.19
C ASN A 171 -13.79 -22.15 -20.96
N LEU A 172 -13.96 -21.01 -20.28
CA LEU A 172 -13.83 -19.68 -20.88
C LEU A 172 -12.42 -19.42 -21.40
N ALA A 173 -11.39 -19.71 -20.59
CA ALA A 173 -9.99 -19.46 -20.94
C ALA A 173 -9.51 -20.33 -22.13
N GLN A 174 -10.08 -21.54 -22.28
CA GLN A 174 -9.76 -22.48 -23.36
C GLN A 174 -10.69 -22.33 -24.59
N GLY A 175 -11.56 -21.30 -24.62
CA GLY A 175 -12.47 -21.06 -25.75
C GLY A 175 -13.57 -22.12 -25.91
N LYS A 176 -13.81 -22.94 -24.89
CA LYS A 176 -14.92 -23.90 -24.89
C LYS A 176 -16.21 -23.18 -24.57
N HIS A 177 -17.19 -23.20 -25.48
CA HIS A 177 -18.53 -22.63 -25.25
C HIS A 177 -19.13 -23.23 -23.97
N ILE A 178 -19.50 -22.38 -23.01
CA ILE A 178 -20.32 -22.78 -21.87
C ILE A 178 -21.73 -22.97 -22.46
N SER A 179 -22.10 -24.22 -22.70
CA SER A 179 -23.51 -24.56 -23.00
C SER A 179 -24.34 -24.13 -21.79
N ASN A 180 -25.31 -23.25 -22.00
CA ASN A 180 -26.19 -22.66 -20.99
C ASN A 180 -27.24 -23.67 -20.48
N ASP A 181 -26.91 -24.92 -20.23
CA ASP A 181 -27.86 -26.00 -19.89
C ASP A 181 -28.12 -26.21 -18.40
N LEU A 182 -27.71 -25.26 -17.52
CA LEU A 182 -27.99 -25.39 -16.08
C LEU A 182 -28.80 -24.22 -15.49
N ARG A 183 -29.76 -23.70 -16.25
CA ARG A 183 -30.81 -22.84 -15.68
C ARG A 183 -32.17 -23.49 -15.88
N HIS A 184 -32.45 -24.60 -15.20
CA HIS A 184 -33.80 -25.10 -14.83
C HIS A 184 -33.64 -26.45 -14.11
N ASN A 185 -33.54 -26.39 -12.79
CA ASN A 185 -34.21 -27.28 -11.86
C ASN A 185 -34.14 -26.65 -10.45
#